data_882b5b9d54f78492b0ca9ebb48e6b4b0
#
_entry.id   882b5b9d54f78492b0ca9ebb48e6b4b0
#
_cell.length_a   1.000
_cell.length_b   1.000
_cell.length_c   1.000
_cell.angle_alpha   90.00
_cell.angle_beta   90.00
_cell.angle_gamma   90.00
#
_symmetry.space_group_name_H-M   'P 1'
#
loop_
_entity.id
_entity.type
_entity.pdbx_description
1 polymer ?
#
loop_
_entity_poly.entity_id
_entity_poly.type
_entity_poly.pdbx_seq_one_letter_code
_entity_poly.pdbx_strand_id
1 'polypeptide(L)'
;MKRISLIAILAATMFAGCSRLDGEYTLHILSTNDVHGAWFDTPYVDGAVRPSLMAVNTYVDSIRAAAGRDNVLLIDAGDCLQGDNATYYYNYVDTVDEHLFSRLVSYMDYDAVVVGNHDVETGPAVYDRVAGELARKGIPFMAGNALKADGKAYFPEYKLFKRAGLKVLVMGYTNPNIPAWLDKSLWPDMEFESLLPFVQGRVDELRAKTNPDVVVVSVHSGTGKGDGEVLEFQGLDLFKSLKGVDVLLCSHDHAPFVKQGDGICLVNTGSRAKHLGQATVTLRYDRGRLVSKSLKPELLDIDAAKTDAKMKAEFAPDFEKVKAFTLKPVGRLSEDMFTKDAFAGQSFYMDLIHKVQLSESGADISFSAPLTVNGKLSKGELVFNDMFTLYPYENSLCVLELTGREIKNYLELSYDKWIKTVGPDGHIFNISERGSERYGTSRWSFDSPSFNFDSAAGVDYTVDVTRPMGRRIKMGNLVDGRKFALDATYKVAMTSYRAAGGGNLLSDGAGLGREELTSRLIARYPEIRDMIYKFVVAHEEVSPALTCGVGHWSFVPESVAAPAIKKDMALLF
;
A
#
# COMPACT_ATOMS: atom_id res chain seq x y z
N MET A 1 35.46 -16.45 -82.93
CA MET A 1 34.41 -17.27 -82.32
C MET A 1 34.35 -16.92 -80.78
N LYS A 2 33.50 -16.06 -80.40
CA LYS A 2 33.34 -15.62 -79.00
C LYS A 2 32.13 -16.36 -78.38
N ARG A 3 32.38 -17.16 -77.33
CA ARG A 3 31.32 -17.82 -76.55
C ARG A 3 30.77 -16.82 -75.52
N ILE A 4 29.53 -16.52 -75.65
CA ILE A 4 28.78 -15.73 -74.66
C ILE A 4 28.18 -16.73 -73.64
N SER A 5 28.68 -16.67 -72.40
CA SER A 5 28.08 -17.41 -71.25
C SER A 5 26.97 -16.63 -70.69
N LEU A 6 25.76 -17.18 -70.74
CA LEU A 6 24.55 -16.63 -70.12
C LEU A 6 24.54 -17.05 -68.62
N ILE A 7 24.74 -16.10 -67.68
CA ILE A 7 24.59 -16.34 -66.28
C ILE A 7 23.12 -16.01 -65.93
N ALA A 8 22.32 -17.04 -65.61
CA ALA A 8 20.98 -16.89 -65.09
C ALA A 8 21.09 -16.58 -63.59
N ILE A 9 20.78 -15.34 -63.23
CA ILE A 9 20.62 -14.92 -61.82
C ILE A 9 19.25 -15.38 -61.35
N LEU A 10 19.21 -16.43 -60.53
CA LEU A 10 18.01 -16.88 -59.82
C LEU A 10 17.78 -15.93 -58.63
N ALA A 11 16.92 -14.94 -58.79
CA ALA A 11 16.44 -14.09 -57.68
C ALA A 11 15.50 -14.94 -56.82
N ALA A 12 16.02 -15.52 -55.71
CA ALA A 12 15.21 -16.09 -54.68
C ALA A 12 14.55 -14.94 -53.88
N THR A 13 13.33 -14.57 -54.27
CA THR A 13 12.45 -13.74 -53.43
C THR A 13 12.09 -14.55 -52.21
N MET A 14 12.79 -14.27 -51.09
CA MET A 14 12.31 -14.69 -49.76
C MET A 14 11.02 -13.93 -49.48
N PHE A 15 9.89 -14.54 -49.76
CA PHE A 15 8.63 -14.19 -49.14
C PHE A 15 8.76 -14.54 -47.65
N ALA A 16 9.07 -13.55 -46.82
CA ALA A 16 8.77 -13.63 -45.39
C ALA A 16 7.25 -13.69 -45.27
N GLY A 17 6.70 -14.88 -45.41
CA GLY A 17 5.29 -15.14 -45.18
C GLY A 17 5.01 -14.81 -43.73
N CYS A 18 4.28 -13.73 -43.44
CA CYS A 18 3.57 -13.57 -42.16
C CYS A 18 2.69 -14.82 -42.01
N SER A 19 3.14 -15.79 -41.20
CA SER A 19 2.33 -16.98 -40.95
C SER A 19 1.03 -16.47 -40.26
N ARG A 20 -0.10 -16.68 -40.94
CA ARG A 20 -1.40 -16.36 -40.37
C ARG A 20 -1.57 -17.23 -39.15
N LEU A 21 -2.08 -16.60 -38.03
CA LEU A 21 -2.45 -17.36 -36.84
C LEU A 21 -3.51 -18.40 -37.20
N ASP A 22 -3.32 -19.64 -36.74
CA ASP A 22 -4.26 -20.74 -36.94
C ASP A 22 -4.18 -21.72 -35.77
N GLY A 23 -5.35 -22.26 -35.33
CA GLY A 23 -5.41 -23.12 -34.16
C GLY A 23 -5.68 -22.38 -32.85
N GLU A 24 -5.33 -23.03 -31.75
CA GLU A 24 -5.59 -22.53 -30.38
C GLU A 24 -4.29 -22.04 -29.73
N TYR A 25 -4.39 -20.91 -29.05
CA TYR A 25 -3.30 -20.24 -28.34
C TYR A 25 -3.76 -19.95 -26.91
N THR A 26 -2.99 -20.34 -25.92
CA THR A 26 -3.27 -20.07 -24.51
C THR A 26 -2.15 -19.25 -23.90
N LEU A 27 -2.49 -18.11 -23.27
CA LEU A 27 -1.59 -17.27 -22.50
C LEU A 27 -1.99 -17.28 -21.03
N HIS A 28 -1.00 -17.28 -20.15
CA HIS A 28 -1.15 -17.11 -18.71
C HIS A 28 -0.59 -15.74 -18.32
N ILE A 29 -1.46 -14.80 -17.96
CA ILE A 29 -1.08 -13.52 -17.43
C ILE A 29 -1.06 -13.66 -15.91
N LEU A 30 0.14 -13.72 -15.34
CA LEU A 30 0.36 -13.81 -13.91
C LEU A 30 0.56 -12.42 -13.33
N SER A 31 0.08 -12.20 -12.09
CA SER A 31 0.25 -10.92 -11.42
C SER A 31 0.56 -11.05 -9.94
N THR A 32 1.38 -10.11 -9.46
CA THR A 32 1.56 -9.75 -8.05
C THR A 32 1.19 -8.29 -7.86
N ASN A 33 0.87 -7.87 -6.66
CA ASN A 33 0.68 -6.47 -6.28
C ASN A 33 0.82 -6.28 -4.78
N ASP A 34 1.05 -5.05 -4.34
CA ASP A 34 1.13 -4.65 -2.93
C ASP A 34 2.02 -5.61 -2.13
N VAL A 35 3.17 -5.95 -2.71
CA VAL A 35 4.11 -6.90 -2.09
C VAL A 35 4.70 -6.32 -0.82
N HIS A 36 4.87 -4.99 -0.75
CA HIS A 36 5.30 -4.25 0.44
C HIS A 36 6.51 -4.88 1.14
N GLY A 37 7.55 -5.19 0.36
CA GLY A 37 8.77 -5.76 0.88
C GLY A 37 8.68 -7.21 1.36
N ALA A 38 7.58 -7.95 1.12
CA ALA A 38 7.52 -9.38 1.37
C ALA A 38 8.38 -10.16 0.36
N TRP A 39 9.67 -9.80 0.32
CA TRP A 39 10.65 -10.36 -0.60
C TRP A 39 11.21 -11.68 -0.09
N PHE A 40 11.54 -11.73 1.21
CA PHE A 40 12.07 -12.89 1.89
C PHE A 40 10.98 -13.70 2.60
N ASP A 41 11.15 -15.01 2.62
CA ASP A 41 10.24 -15.97 3.26
C ASP A 41 10.28 -15.95 4.79
N THR A 42 11.24 -15.27 5.36
CA THR A 42 11.51 -15.25 6.80
C THR A 42 11.70 -13.80 7.25
N PRO A 43 11.01 -13.35 8.33
CA PRO A 43 11.32 -12.10 9.00
C PRO A 43 12.72 -12.13 9.62
N TYR A 44 13.26 -10.94 9.87
CA TYR A 44 14.64 -10.81 10.36
C TYR A 44 14.80 -11.11 11.86
N VAL A 45 13.70 -11.16 12.61
CA VAL A 45 13.69 -11.25 14.07
C VAL A 45 13.21 -12.61 14.59
N ASP A 46 12.01 -13.04 14.21
CA ASP A 46 11.37 -14.23 14.80
C ASP A 46 11.56 -15.54 14.02
N GLY A 47 12.07 -15.44 12.79
CA GLY A 47 12.36 -16.59 11.94
C GLY A 47 11.14 -17.37 11.41
N ALA A 48 9.92 -16.87 11.62
CA ALA A 48 8.71 -17.53 11.15
C ALA A 48 8.59 -17.44 9.62
N VAL A 49 8.23 -18.54 8.96
CA VAL A 49 8.02 -18.57 7.50
C VAL A 49 6.75 -17.81 7.13
N ARG A 50 6.85 -16.96 6.10
CA ARG A 50 5.75 -16.13 5.59
C ARG A 50 5.65 -16.20 4.06
N PRO A 51 4.47 -15.90 3.45
CA PRO A 51 4.38 -15.70 2.01
C PRO A 51 5.36 -14.63 1.55
N SER A 52 5.97 -14.84 0.36
CA SER A 52 7.03 -13.98 -0.14
C SER A 52 7.20 -14.15 -1.64
N LEU A 53 7.95 -13.24 -2.29
CA LEU A 53 8.33 -13.41 -3.70
C LEU A 53 9.12 -14.70 -3.93
N MET A 54 9.87 -15.19 -2.95
CA MET A 54 10.59 -16.47 -3.06
C MET A 54 9.63 -17.66 -3.17
N ALA A 55 8.50 -17.63 -2.44
CA ALA A 55 7.47 -18.66 -2.59
C ALA A 55 6.69 -18.48 -3.90
N VAL A 56 6.34 -17.24 -4.27
CA VAL A 56 5.68 -16.92 -5.56
C VAL A 56 6.50 -17.45 -6.74
N ASN A 57 7.83 -17.31 -6.71
CA ASN A 57 8.69 -17.80 -7.80
C ASN A 57 8.53 -19.31 -8.06
N THR A 58 8.35 -20.12 -7.01
CA THR A 58 8.09 -21.56 -7.17
C THR A 58 6.82 -21.84 -7.99
N TYR A 59 5.76 -21.05 -7.76
CA TYR A 59 4.52 -21.19 -8.52
C TYR A 59 4.69 -20.70 -9.97
N VAL A 60 5.34 -19.55 -10.15
CA VAL A 60 5.64 -18.99 -11.48
C VAL A 60 6.45 -19.98 -12.33
N ASP A 61 7.52 -20.55 -11.77
CA ASP A 61 8.35 -21.52 -12.47
C ASP A 61 7.60 -22.82 -12.78
N SER A 62 6.71 -23.27 -11.89
CA SER A 62 5.85 -24.42 -12.13
C SER A 62 4.90 -24.19 -13.32
N ILE A 63 4.28 -22.99 -13.39
CA ILE A 63 3.39 -22.62 -14.48
C ILE A 63 4.17 -22.49 -15.80
N ARG A 64 5.35 -21.86 -15.77
CA ARG A 64 6.25 -21.75 -16.93
C ARG A 64 6.71 -23.11 -17.44
N ALA A 65 7.00 -24.03 -16.53
CA ALA A 65 7.40 -25.39 -16.89
C ALA A 65 6.25 -26.17 -17.55
N ALA A 66 5.01 -25.98 -17.06
CA ALA A 66 3.83 -26.67 -17.59
C ALA A 66 3.32 -26.07 -18.92
N ALA A 67 3.25 -24.74 -18.99
CA ALA A 67 2.67 -24.04 -20.14
C ALA A 67 3.67 -23.70 -21.23
N GLY A 68 4.96 -23.68 -20.92
CA GLY A 68 6.01 -23.10 -21.75
C GLY A 68 6.21 -21.61 -21.46
N ARG A 69 7.48 -21.17 -21.37
CA ARG A 69 7.84 -19.79 -20.96
C ARG A 69 7.24 -18.72 -21.89
N ASP A 70 7.18 -18.99 -23.19
CA ASP A 70 6.60 -18.06 -24.18
C ASP A 70 5.08 -17.88 -24.04
N ASN A 71 4.41 -18.71 -23.25
CA ASN A 71 2.97 -18.61 -22.99
C ASN A 71 2.64 -17.88 -21.67
N VAL A 72 3.65 -17.35 -20.97
CA VAL A 72 3.48 -16.72 -19.66
C VAL A 72 4.00 -15.29 -19.70
N LEU A 73 3.21 -14.34 -19.14
CA LEU A 73 3.66 -13.01 -18.74
C LEU A 73 3.51 -12.90 -17.24
N LEU A 74 4.47 -12.23 -16.59
CA LEU A 74 4.45 -11.93 -15.16
C LEU A 74 4.54 -10.41 -14.99
N ILE A 75 3.52 -9.82 -14.32
CA ILE A 75 3.35 -8.38 -14.16
C ILE A 75 3.17 -8.07 -12.68
N ASP A 76 3.83 -7.02 -12.18
CA ASP A 76 3.54 -6.47 -10.86
C ASP A 76 2.68 -5.20 -10.99
N ALA A 77 1.65 -5.05 -10.15
CA ALA A 77 0.73 -3.92 -10.20
C ALA A 77 1.00 -2.84 -9.15
N GLY A 78 2.24 -2.77 -8.63
CA GLY A 78 2.74 -1.66 -7.81
C GLY A 78 2.75 -1.90 -6.31
N ASP A 79 3.26 -0.91 -5.59
CA ASP A 79 3.52 -0.91 -4.14
C ASP A 79 4.53 -1.98 -3.70
N CYS A 80 5.71 -1.89 -4.28
CA CYS A 80 6.80 -2.79 -4.02
C CYS A 80 7.91 -2.22 -3.13
N LEU A 81 8.09 -0.89 -3.11
CA LEU A 81 9.25 -0.22 -2.53
C LEU A 81 9.05 0.24 -1.08
N GLN A 82 7.96 -0.14 -0.42
CA GLN A 82 7.64 0.27 0.95
C GLN A 82 7.09 -0.92 1.76
N GLY A 83 7.34 -0.97 3.08
CA GLY A 83 6.59 -1.80 4.03
C GLY A 83 7.39 -2.89 4.75
N ASP A 84 8.72 -2.96 4.58
CA ASP A 84 9.59 -3.92 5.27
C ASP A 84 10.99 -3.32 5.51
N ASN A 85 11.76 -3.89 6.42
CA ASN A 85 13.15 -3.47 6.69
C ASN A 85 14.03 -3.51 5.44
N ALA A 86 13.81 -4.46 4.52
CA ALA A 86 14.59 -4.55 3.30
C ALA A 86 14.30 -3.39 2.34
N THR A 87 13.03 -2.97 2.21
CA THR A 87 12.70 -1.80 1.39
C THR A 87 13.38 -0.57 1.95
N TYR A 88 13.26 -0.32 3.26
CA TYR A 88 13.92 0.81 3.91
C TYR A 88 15.44 0.79 3.71
N TYR A 89 16.08 -0.39 3.91
CA TYR A 89 17.52 -0.55 3.78
C TYR A 89 18.01 -0.17 2.37
N TYR A 90 17.39 -0.73 1.31
CA TYR A 90 17.82 -0.47 -0.07
C TYR A 90 17.32 0.87 -0.62
N ASN A 91 16.28 1.45 -0.04
CA ASN A 91 15.88 2.82 -0.40
C ASN A 91 16.85 3.87 0.14
N TYR A 92 17.26 3.76 1.43
CA TYR A 92 17.85 4.89 2.15
C TYR A 92 19.21 4.60 2.80
N VAL A 93 19.61 3.34 2.96
CA VAL A 93 20.87 2.96 3.62
C VAL A 93 21.90 2.49 2.59
N ASP A 94 21.59 1.46 1.82
CA ASP A 94 22.42 1.00 0.71
C ASP A 94 21.94 1.62 -0.61
N THR A 95 22.42 2.83 -0.89
CA THR A 95 22.05 3.58 -2.09
C THR A 95 23.05 3.42 -3.23
N VAL A 96 24.08 2.59 -3.05
CA VAL A 96 25.20 2.42 -4.02
C VAL A 96 25.06 1.13 -4.82
N ASP A 97 24.79 0.01 -4.14
CA ASP A 97 24.56 -1.28 -4.79
C ASP A 97 23.28 -1.25 -5.63
N GLU A 98 23.15 -2.12 -6.63
CA GLU A 98 21.89 -2.27 -7.36
C GLU A 98 20.74 -2.59 -6.39
N HIS A 99 19.62 -1.88 -6.53
CA HIS A 99 18.48 -2.03 -5.64
C HIS A 99 17.97 -3.48 -5.62
N LEU A 100 17.78 -4.05 -4.44
CA LEU A 100 17.41 -5.47 -4.30
C LEU A 100 16.13 -5.81 -5.09
N PHE A 101 15.13 -4.91 -5.09
CA PHE A 101 13.91 -5.09 -5.87
C PHE A 101 14.21 -5.27 -7.37
N SER A 102 15.07 -4.44 -7.94
CA SER A 102 15.47 -4.53 -9.35
C SER A 102 16.15 -5.88 -9.68
N ARG A 103 16.90 -6.42 -8.72
CA ARG A 103 17.56 -7.75 -8.86
C ARG A 103 16.54 -8.89 -8.74
N LEU A 104 15.61 -8.83 -7.78
CA LEU A 104 14.56 -9.84 -7.57
C LEU A 104 13.62 -9.92 -8.78
N VAL A 105 13.14 -8.78 -9.26
CA VAL A 105 12.26 -8.67 -10.44
C VAL A 105 12.94 -9.23 -11.68
N SER A 106 14.24 -8.94 -11.86
CA SER A 106 15.03 -9.50 -12.96
C SER A 106 15.24 -11.01 -12.82
N TYR A 107 15.52 -11.51 -11.61
CA TYR A 107 15.69 -12.93 -11.34
C TYR A 107 14.43 -13.74 -11.67
N MET A 108 13.29 -13.21 -11.27
CA MET A 108 11.97 -13.82 -11.53
C MET A 108 11.48 -13.61 -12.96
N ASP A 109 12.20 -12.89 -13.83
CA ASP A 109 11.80 -12.49 -15.18
C ASP A 109 10.40 -11.86 -15.23
N TYR A 110 10.18 -10.82 -14.46
CA TYR A 110 9.01 -9.98 -14.66
C TYR A 110 9.04 -9.30 -16.03
N ASP A 111 7.90 -9.24 -16.68
CA ASP A 111 7.74 -8.58 -17.97
C ASP A 111 7.51 -7.07 -17.82
N ALA A 112 6.82 -6.66 -16.77
CA ALA A 112 6.51 -5.27 -16.44
C ALA A 112 6.24 -5.09 -14.96
N VAL A 113 6.46 -3.87 -14.46
CA VAL A 113 6.10 -3.42 -13.11
C VAL A 113 5.34 -2.11 -13.23
N VAL A 114 4.24 -1.95 -12.51
CA VAL A 114 3.50 -0.69 -12.41
C VAL A 114 3.97 0.09 -11.18
N VAL A 115 3.93 1.40 -11.26
CA VAL A 115 4.27 2.29 -10.14
C VAL A 115 3.04 2.43 -9.23
N GLY A 116 3.19 2.10 -7.95
CA GLY A 116 2.19 2.37 -6.93
C GLY A 116 2.40 3.70 -6.22
N ASN A 117 1.48 4.07 -5.34
CA ASN A 117 1.60 5.31 -4.57
C ASN A 117 2.74 5.25 -3.54
N HIS A 118 2.95 4.09 -2.92
CA HIS A 118 4.08 3.89 -2.01
C HIS A 118 5.43 3.80 -2.73
N ASP A 119 5.45 3.48 -4.02
CA ASP A 119 6.66 3.59 -4.83
C ASP A 119 7.02 5.07 -5.06
N VAL A 120 6.02 5.93 -5.35
CA VAL A 120 6.21 7.39 -5.48
C VAL A 120 6.58 8.03 -4.14
N GLU A 121 6.07 7.54 -3.02
CA GLU A 121 6.35 8.02 -1.67
C GLU A 121 7.85 7.95 -1.32
N THR A 122 8.59 7.04 -1.91
CA THR A 122 10.04 6.92 -1.71
C THR A 122 10.84 8.12 -2.21
N GLY A 123 10.25 8.95 -3.06
CA GLY A 123 10.86 10.12 -3.67
C GLY A 123 11.73 9.83 -4.90
N PRO A 124 12.07 10.89 -5.69
CA PRO A 124 12.74 10.74 -6.98
C PRO A 124 14.10 10.04 -6.90
N ALA A 125 14.85 10.22 -5.82
CA ALA A 125 16.14 9.56 -5.65
C ALA A 125 16.04 8.02 -5.67
N VAL A 126 14.91 7.45 -5.22
CA VAL A 126 14.68 6.01 -5.17
C VAL A 126 13.96 5.53 -6.42
N TYR A 127 12.78 6.07 -6.74
CA TYR A 127 12.01 5.55 -7.86
C TYR A 127 12.69 5.76 -9.23
N ASP A 128 13.45 6.85 -9.44
CA ASP A 128 14.22 7.06 -10.68
C ASP A 128 15.41 6.10 -10.78
N ARG A 129 16.08 5.80 -9.64
CA ARG A 129 17.13 4.78 -9.58
C ARG A 129 16.57 3.42 -9.99
N VAL A 130 15.48 2.99 -9.38
CA VAL A 130 14.82 1.71 -9.69
C VAL A 130 14.32 1.67 -11.13
N ALA A 131 13.67 2.73 -11.61
CA ALA A 131 13.22 2.84 -13.00
C ALA A 131 14.39 2.71 -14.00
N GLY A 132 15.51 3.39 -13.71
CA GLY A 132 16.73 3.30 -14.52
C GLY A 132 17.37 1.92 -14.51
N GLU A 133 17.38 1.23 -13.37
CA GLU A 133 17.89 -0.14 -13.22
C GLU A 133 17.04 -1.14 -13.98
N LEU A 134 15.71 -1.09 -13.83
CA LEU A 134 14.77 -1.95 -14.54
C LEU A 134 14.82 -1.71 -16.07
N ALA A 135 14.92 -0.44 -16.49
CA ALA A 135 15.04 -0.12 -17.91
C ALA A 135 16.27 -0.75 -18.56
N ARG A 136 17.43 -0.79 -17.88
CA ARG A 136 18.63 -1.48 -18.35
C ARG A 136 18.44 -3.00 -18.53
N LYS A 137 17.50 -3.58 -17.78
CA LYS A 137 17.11 -5.00 -17.88
C LYS A 137 15.97 -5.23 -18.88
N GLY A 138 15.46 -4.15 -19.50
CA GLY A 138 14.34 -4.21 -20.44
C GLY A 138 12.98 -4.38 -19.77
N ILE A 139 12.87 -4.17 -18.47
CA ILE A 139 11.64 -4.25 -17.69
C ILE A 139 11.10 -2.82 -17.50
N PRO A 140 9.93 -2.46 -18.06
CA PRO A 140 9.37 -1.14 -17.87
C PRO A 140 8.77 -0.99 -16.45
N PHE A 141 9.04 0.16 -15.81
CA PHE A 141 8.37 0.62 -14.59
C PHE A 141 7.32 1.64 -15.01
N MET A 142 6.05 1.27 -15.02
CA MET A 142 4.98 1.90 -15.80
C MET A 142 4.06 2.79 -14.96
N ALA A 143 3.80 4.01 -15.44
CA ALA A 143 2.72 4.89 -14.95
C ALA A 143 2.35 5.90 -16.05
N GLY A 144 1.58 5.47 -17.05
CA GLY A 144 1.26 6.28 -18.23
C GLY A 144 0.43 7.52 -17.96
N ASN A 145 -0.27 7.58 -16.81
CA ASN A 145 -1.07 8.74 -16.38
C ASN A 145 -0.29 9.72 -15.47
N ALA A 146 0.96 9.44 -15.15
CA ALA A 146 1.87 10.39 -14.52
C ALA A 146 2.55 11.21 -15.61
N LEU A 147 2.11 12.46 -15.82
CA LEU A 147 2.52 13.30 -16.94
C LEU A 147 3.48 14.40 -16.49
N LYS A 148 4.45 14.70 -17.35
CA LYS A 148 5.31 15.88 -17.23
C LYS A 148 4.56 17.14 -17.73
N ALA A 149 5.09 18.32 -17.46
CA ALA A 149 4.53 19.58 -17.91
C ALA A 149 4.39 19.71 -19.45
N ASP A 150 5.15 18.93 -20.23
CA ASP A 150 5.04 18.87 -21.69
C ASP A 150 3.98 17.86 -22.18
N GLY A 151 3.22 17.25 -21.27
CA GLY A 151 2.18 16.27 -21.57
C GLY A 151 2.69 14.86 -21.86
N LYS A 152 4.00 14.62 -21.81
CA LYS A 152 4.55 13.27 -21.97
C LYS A 152 4.53 12.52 -20.65
N ALA A 153 4.33 11.21 -20.72
CA ALA A 153 4.42 10.37 -19.53
C ALA A 153 5.81 10.46 -18.88
N TYR A 154 5.84 10.52 -17.54
CA TYR A 154 7.07 10.51 -16.76
C TYR A 154 7.71 9.13 -16.78
N PHE A 155 6.92 8.08 -16.58
CA PHE A 155 7.29 6.68 -16.70
C PHE A 155 6.76 6.09 -18.02
N PRO A 156 7.32 4.98 -18.52
CA PRO A 156 6.76 4.26 -19.65
C PRO A 156 5.27 3.96 -19.45
N GLU A 157 4.46 4.12 -20.51
CA GLU A 157 3.03 3.85 -20.45
C GLU A 157 2.70 2.41 -20.82
N TYR A 158 3.38 1.86 -21.84
CA TYR A 158 3.07 0.55 -22.36
C TYR A 158 4.28 -0.17 -22.92
N LYS A 159 4.14 -1.50 -23.09
CA LYS A 159 5.05 -2.32 -23.86
C LYS A 159 4.28 -3.35 -24.69
N LEU A 160 4.70 -3.55 -25.94
CA LEU A 160 4.14 -4.58 -26.79
C LEU A 160 5.04 -5.82 -26.73
N PHE A 161 4.49 -6.92 -26.25
CA PHE A 161 5.16 -8.20 -26.18
C PHE A 161 4.76 -9.10 -27.35
N LYS A 162 5.66 -10.00 -27.75
CA LYS A 162 5.34 -11.13 -28.60
C LYS A 162 5.44 -12.39 -27.74
N ARG A 163 4.31 -13.09 -27.57
CA ARG A 163 4.19 -14.31 -26.76
C ARG A 163 3.40 -15.35 -27.54
N ALA A 164 3.95 -16.58 -27.69
CA ALA A 164 3.32 -17.66 -28.46
C ALA A 164 2.89 -17.25 -29.90
N GLY A 165 3.59 -16.29 -30.51
CA GLY A 165 3.22 -15.73 -31.81
C GLY A 165 2.17 -14.60 -31.74
N LEU A 166 1.52 -14.37 -30.62
CA LEU A 166 0.53 -13.32 -30.37
C LEU A 166 1.20 -11.99 -29.99
N LYS A 167 0.55 -10.88 -30.32
CA LYS A 167 0.89 -9.55 -29.85
C LYS A 167 0.10 -9.24 -28.58
N VAL A 168 0.78 -9.03 -27.47
CA VAL A 168 0.19 -8.69 -26.19
C VAL A 168 0.58 -7.26 -25.83
N LEU A 169 -0.40 -6.35 -25.80
CA LEU A 169 -0.21 -4.98 -25.36
C LEU A 169 -0.42 -4.92 -23.84
N VAL A 170 0.62 -4.56 -23.08
CA VAL A 170 0.56 -4.31 -21.65
C VAL A 170 0.67 -2.82 -21.41
N MET A 171 -0.26 -2.26 -20.64
CA MET A 171 -0.35 -0.85 -20.29
C MET A 171 -0.38 -0.72 -18.77
N GLY A 172 0.33 0.27 -18.20
CA GLY A 172 0.43 0.47 -16.76
C GLY A 172 0.08 1.89 -16.32
N TYR A 173 -0.69 2.02 -15.22
CA TYR A 173 -1.16 3.30 -14.70
C TYR A 173 -1.14 3.31 -13.17
N THR A 174 -0.76 4.46 -12.59
CA THR A 174 -0.71 4.65 -11.14
C THR A 174 -1.99 5.29 -10.60
N ASN A 175 -2.09 5.38 -9.27
CA ASN A 175 -3.23 5.98 -8.60
C ASN A 175 -3.29 7.50 -8.82
N PRO A 176 -4.39 8.05 -9.32
CA PRO A 176 -4.51 9.49 -9.56
C PRO A 176 -4.68 10.31 -8.27
N ASN A 177 -4.91 9.67 -7.12
CA ASN A 177 -5.10 10.32 -5.83
C ASN A 177 -3.79 10.65 -5.09
N ILE A 178 -2.63 10.31 -5.65
CA ILE A 178 -1.29 10.60 -5.09
C ILE A 178 -1.16 12.05 -4.57
N PRO A 179 -1.62 13.10 -5.28
CA PRO A 179 -1.52 14.47 -4.80
C PRO A 179 -2.26 14.76 -3.49
N ALA A 180 -3.26 13.94 -3.16
CA ALA A 180 -3.98 14.07 -1.90
C ALA A 180 -3.20 13.49 -0.71
N TRP A 181 -2.30 12.55 -0.95
CA TRP A 181 -1.58 11.84 0.11
C TRP A 181 -0.15 12.31 0.30
N LEU A 182 0.54 12.63 -0.80
CA LEU A 182 1.97 12.87 -0.81
C LEU A 182 2.32 14.33 -1.04
N ASP A 183 3.41 14.78 -0.41
CA ASP A 183 3.97 16.10 -0.63
C ASP A 183 4.47 16.24 -2.07
N LYS A 184 4.30 17.44 -2.67
CA LYS A 184 4.73 17.74 -4.04
C LYS A 184 6.23 17.51 -4.26
N SER A 185 7.06 17.59 -3.23
CA SER A 185 8.50 17.31 -3.32
C SER A 185 8.83 15.85 -3.63
N LEU A 186 7.89 14.92 -3.38
CA LEU A 186 8.05 13.50 -3.71
C LEU A 186 7.69 13.18 -5.15
N TRP A 187 7.00 14.08 -5.85
CA TRP A 187 6.60 13.96 -7.26
C TRP A 187 6.70 15.31 -8.01
N PRO A 188 7.88 15.99 -7.97
CA PRO A 188 8.02 17.41 -8.35
C PRO A 188 7.61 17.69 -9.80
N ASP A 189 7.91 16.79 -10.72
CA ASP A 189 7.75 16.98 -12.16
C ASP A 189 6.58 16.17 -12.74
N MET A 190 5.62 15.77 -11.91
CA MET A 190 4.47 14.96 -12.34
C MET A 190 3.15 15.66 -12.08
N GLU A 191 2.18 15.40 -12.96
CA GLU A 191 0.75 15.62 -12.75
C GLU A 191 0.05 14.29 -13.06
N PHE A 192 -1.07 14.00 -12.38
CA PHE A 192 -1.74 12.70 -12.49
C PHE A 192 -3.11 12.83 -13.14
N GLU A 193 -3.29 12.17 -14.29
CA GLU A 193 -4.57 12.12 -14.99
C GLU A 193 -5.52 11.10 -14.36
N SER A 194 -6.80 11.44 -14.33
CA SER A 194 -7.87 10.54 -13.89
C SER A 194 -7.98 9.30 -14.77
N LEU A 195 -8.12 8.11 -14.17
CA LEU A 195 -8.02 6.85 -14.90
C LEU A 195 -9.15 6.66 -15.93
N LEU A 196 -10.41 6.91 -15.55
CA LEU A 196 -11.57 6.52 -16.36
C LEU A 196 -11.54 7.04 -17.80
N PRO A 197 -11.52 8.35 -18.07
CA PRO A 197 -11.49 8.85 -19.45
C PRO A 197 -10.13 8.63 -20.11
N PHE A 198 -9.04 8.76 -19.36
CA PHE A 198 -7.69 8.71 -19.88
C PHE A 198 -7.35 7.31 -20.42
N VAL A 199 -7.58 6.26 -19.64
CA VAL A 199 -7.21 4.87 -20.01
C VAL A 199 -7.97 4.43 -21.27
N GLN A 200 -9.26 4.73 -21.40
CA GLN A 200 -10.00 4.34 -22.62
C GLN A 200 -9.44 5.01 -23.86
N GLY A 201 -9.17 6.32 -23.81
CA GLY A 201 -8.58 7.04 -24.95
C GLY A 201 -7.23 6.45 -25.37
N ARG A 202 -6.39 6.07 -24.40
CA ARG A 202 -5.09 5.43 -24.67
C ARG A 202 -5.24 4.01 -25.21
N VAL A 203 -6.19 3.22 -24.70
CA VAL A 203 -6.50 1.89 -25.24
C VAL A 203 -6.89 1.99 -26.72
N ASP A 204 -7.80 2.90 -27.08
CA ASP A 204 -8.26 3.07 -28.45
C ASP A 204 -7.11 3.47 -29.41
N GLU A 205 -6.28 4.42 -28.99
CA GLU A 205 -5.12 4.86 -29.76
C GLU A 205 -4.10 3.74 -29.97
N LEU A 206 -3.70 3.06 -28.87
CA LEU A 206 -2.66 2.05 -28.93
C LEU A 206 -3.13 0.77 -29.62
N ARG A 207 -4.40 0.41 -29.52
CA ARG A 207 -4.98 -0.68 -30.31
C ARG A 207 -4.92 -0.37 -31.81
N ALA A 208 -5.30 0.85 -32.20
CA ALA A 208 -5.23 1.27 -33.59
C ALA A 208 -3.79 1.25 -34.14
N LYS A 209 -2.82 1.68 -33.32
CA LYS A 209 -1.40 1.74 -33.65
C LYS A 209 -0.72 0.37 -33.73
N THR A 210 -1.02 -0.54 -32.80
CA THR A 210 -0.25 -1.79 -32.60
C THR A 210 -0.97 -3.03 -33.09
N ASN A 211 -2.30 -2.96 -33.24
CA ASN A 211 -3.17 -4.08 -33.60
C ASN A 211 -2.87 -5.34 -32.74
N PRO A 212 -3.09 -5.30 -31.42
CA PRO A 212 -2.76 -6.40 -30.52
C PRO A 212 -3.84 -7.50 -30.57
N ASP A 213 -3.42 -8.74 -30.28
CA ASP A 213 -4.33 -9.87 -30.11
C ASP A 213 -4.94 -9.91 -28.71
N VAL A 214 -4.16 -9.46 -27.70
CA VAL A 214 -4.55 -9.38 -26.29
C VAL A 214 -4.13 -8.02 -25.73
N VAL A 215 -5.01 -7.42 -24.91
CA VAL A 215 -4.75 -6.16 -24.18
C VAL A 215 -4.86 -6.41 -22.68
N VAL A 216 -3.78 -6.10 -21.97
CA VAL A 216 -3.70 -6.13 -20.51
C VAL A 216 -3.54 -4.69 -20.04
N VAL A 217 -4.44 -4.25 -19.17
CA VAL A 217 -4.33 -2.98 -18.45
C VAL A 217 -4.07 -3.29 -16.99
N SER A 218 -2.99 -2.76 -16.46
CA SER A 218 -2.64 -2.87 -15.04
C SER A 218 -2.73 -1.50 -14.40
N VAL A 219 -3.53 -1.37 -13.35
CA VAL A 219 -3.75 -0.11 -12.65
C VAL A 219 -3.44 -0.26 -11.16
N HIS A 220 -2.67 0.66 -10.60
CA HIS A 220 -2.53 0.73 -9.15
C HIS A 220 -3.73 1.48 -8.57
N SER A 221 -4.87 0.81 -8.49
CA SER A 221 -6.14 1.33 -7.97
C SER A 221 -6.95 0.20 -7.35
N GLY A 222 -7.59 0.47 -6.23
CA GLY A 222 -8.42 -0.50 -5.53
C GLY A 222 -9.64 -0.94 -6.33
N THR A 223 -10.16 -2.11 -5.99
CA THR A 223 -11.32 -2.71 -6.67
C THR A 223 -12.56 -1.80 -6.62
N GLY A 224 -12.85 -1.21 -5.45
CA GLY A 224 -13.96 -0.29 -5.26
C GLY A 224 -15.36 -0.91 -5.40
N LYS A 225 -16.38 -0.05 -5.45
CA LYS A 225 -17.79 -0.46 -5.61
C LYS A 225 -18.29 -0.31 -7.05
N GLY A 226 -17.57 0.44 -7.89
CA GLY A 226 -17.98 0.76 -9.26
C GLY A 226 -19.12 1.76 -9.33
N ASP A 227 -19.14 2.73 -8.43
CA ASP A 227 -20.09 3.85 -8.34
C ASP A 227 -19.46 5.19 -8.74
N GLY A 228 -18.15 5.20 -9.05
CA GLY A 228 -17.40 6.39 -9.48
C GLY A 228 -17.09 7.39 -8.37
N GLU A 229 -17.46 7.09 -7.11
CA GLU A 229 -17.39 8.07 -6.02
C GLU A 229 -15.96 8.21 -5.43
N VAL A 230 -15.15 7.15 -5.48
CA VAL A 230 -13.85 7.12 -4.81
C VAL A 230 -12.72 7.04 -5.82
N LEU A 231 -11.95 8.12 -5.96
CA LEU A 231 -10.88 8.27 -6.95
C LEU A 231 -9.77 7.22 -6.81
N GLU A 232 -9.50 6.76 -5.61
CA GLU A 232 -8.46 5.75 -5.34
C GLU A 232 -8.91 4.30 -5.62
N PHE A 233 -10.24 4.06 -5.79
CA PHE A 233 -10.84 2.73 -5.92
C PHE A 233 -11.67 2.62 -7.20
N GLN A 234 -11.03 2.70 -8.37
CA GLN A 234 -11.71 2.75 -9.68
C GLN A 234 -11.70 1.40 -10.43
N GLY A 235 -11.26 0.31 -9.82
CA GLY A 235 -11.14 -0.99 -10.50
C GLY A 235 -12.45 -1.49 -11.11
N LEU A 236 -13.56 -1.51 -10.35
CA LEU A 236 -14.87 -1.91 -10.88
C LEU A 236 -15.48 -0.89 -11.86
N ASP A 237 -15.13 0.39 -11.76
CA ASP A 237 -15.57 1.40 -12.72
C ASP A 237 -14.89 1.18 -14.07
N LEU A 238 -13.58 0.93 -14.08
CA LEU A 238 -12.83 0.56 -15.27
C LEU A 238 -13.34 -0.77 -15.85
N PHE A 239 -13.58 -1.78 -15.01
CA PHE A 239 -14.12 -3.07 -15.46
C PHE A 239 -15.46 -2.94 -16.18
N LYS A 240 -16.34 -2.03 -15.73
CA LYS A 240 -17.65 -1.80 -16.33
C LYS A 240 -17.57 -0.95 -17.61
N SER A 241 -16.61 -0.02 -17.69
CA SER A 241 -16.57 1.01 -18.74
C SER A 241 -15.61 0.69 -19.88
N LEU A 242 -14.46 0.04 -19.61
CA LEU A 242 -13.42 -0.21 -20.61
C LEU A 242 -13.91 -1.12 -21.73
N LYS A 243 -13.55 -0.74 -22.95
CA LYS A 243 -13.78 -1.54 -24.17
C LYS A 243 -12.44 -1.93 -24.79
N GLY A 244 -12.39 -3.13 -25.35
CA GLY A 244 -11.17 -3.60 -26.02
C GLY A 244 -10.03 -3.99 -25.09
N VAL A 245 -10.29 -4.16 -23.81
CA VAL A 245 -9.36 -4.69 -22.81
C VAL A 245 -9.79 -6.11 -22.46
N ASP A 246 -8.84 -7.04 -22.38
CA ASP A 246 -9.08 -8.45 -22.06
C ASP A 246 -8.83 -8.74 -20.57
N VAL A 247 -7.74 -8.21 -20.02
CA VAL A 247 -7.35 -8.42 -18.62
C VAL A 247 -7.12 -7.07 -17.95
N LEU A 248 -7.80 -6.86 -16.84
CA LEU A 248 -7.60 -5.73 -15.93
C LEU A 248 -6.97 -6.23 -14.63
N LEU A 249 -5.77 -5.77 -14.31
CA LEU A 249 -5.09 -6.02 -13.05
C LEU A 249 -5.29 -4.80 -12.14
N CYS A 250 -5.77 -5.04 -10.92
CA CYS A 250 -5.98 -4.01 -9.88
C CYS A 250 -5.15 -4.33 -8.64
N SER A 251 -5.05 -3.34 -7.72
CA SER A 251 -4.19 -3.41 -6.53
C SER A 251 -4.67 -2.43 -5.44
N HIS A 252 -3.78 -1.92 -4.58
CA HIS A 252 -3.96 -0.80 -3.67
C HIS A 252 -4.87 -1.02 -2.44
N ASP A 253 -6.02 -1.65 -2.58
CA ASP A 253 -6.96 -1.90 -1.46
C ASP A 253 -6.63 -3.15 -0.63
N HIS A 254 -5.57 -3.87 -0.99
CA HIS A 254 -5.11 -5.11 -0.34
C HIS A 254 -6.17 -6.22 -0.26
N ALA A 255 -7.26 -6.10 -1.01
CA ALA A 255 -8.39 -7.03 -1.00
C ALA A 255 -8.31 -8.01 -2.17
N PRO A 256 -8.09 -9.32 -1.93
CA PRO A 256 -8.04 -10.29 -3.01
C PRO A 256 -9.41 -10.39 -3.69
N PHE A 257 -9.42 -10.23 -5.01
CA PHE A 257 -10.66 -10.20 -5.78
C PHE A 257 -10.46 -10.65 -7.22
N VAL A 258 -11.39 -11.45 -7.73
CA VAL A 258 -11.48 -11.79 -9.16
C VAL A 258 -12.89 -11.61 -9.66
N LYS A 259 -12.99 -11.18 -10.91
CA LYS A 259 -14.28 -11.05 -11.59
C LYS A 259 -14.12 -11.32 -13.08
N GLN A 260 -15.08 -12.07 -13.62
CA GLN A 260 -15.23 -12.28 -15.05
C GLN A 260 -16.44 -11.52 -15.58
N GLY A 261 -16.27 -10.83 -16.70
CA GLY A 261 -17.32 -10.12 -17.42
C GLY A 261 -17.40 -10.59 -18.87
N ASP A 262 -18.19 -9.86 -19.66
CA ASP A 262 -18.31 -10.10 -21.10
C ASP A 262 -17.09 -9.49 -21.82
N GLY A 263 -16.14 -10.35 -22.19
CA GLY A 263 -14.93 -9.97 -22.92
C GLY A 263 -13.82 -9.32 -22.08
N ILE A 264 -13.97 -9.24 -20.76
CA ILE A 264 -12.96 -8.69 -19.85
C ILE A 264 -12.93 -9.50 -18.54
N CYS A 265 -11.75 -9.68 -17.93
CA CYS A 265 -11.65 -10.17 -16.55
C CYS A 265 -10.81 -9.21 -15.70
N LEU A 266 -11.08 -9.23 -14.37
CA LEU A 266 -10.36 -8.45 -13.37
C LEU A 266 -9.70 -9.39 -12.36
N VAL A 267 -8.46 -9.05 -11.97
CA VAL A 267 -7.67 -9.75 -10.94
C VAL A 267 -7.04 -8.72 -10.01
N ASN A 268 -7.20 -8.92 -8.70
CA ASN A 268 -6.49 -8.24 -7.63
C ASN A 268 -5.99 -9.31 -6.65
N THR A 269 -4.69 -9.37 -6.38
CA THR A 269 -4.08 -10.45 -5.58
C THR A 269 -4.11 -10.20 -4.08
N GLY A 270 -4.62 -9.06 -3.64
CA GLY A 270 -4.55 -8.64 -2.24
C GLY A 270 -3.18 -8.05 -1.92
N SER A 271 -2.44 -8.60 -0.95
CA SER A 271 -1.15 -8.02 -0.56
C SER A 271 -0.17 -9.03 0.02
N ARG A 272 1.10 -8.59 0.15
CA ARG A 272 2.19 -9.32 0.84
C ARG A 272 2.41 -10.73 0.29
N ALA A 273 2.32 -10.87 -1.03
CA ALA A 273 2.58 -12.13 -1.74
C ALA A 273 1.74 -13.34 -1.22
N LYS A 274 0.55 -13.08 -0.64
CA LYS A 274 -0.34 -14.15 -0.15
C LYS A 274 -1.00 -14.93 -1.27
N HIS A 275 -1.17 -14.28 -2.43
CA HIS A 275 -1.75 -14.90 -3.61
C HIS A 275 -0.92 -14.54 -4.85
N LEU A 276 -0.94 -15.42 -5.84
CA LEU A 276 -0.54 -15.13 -7.21
C LEU A 276 -1.82 -15.04 -8.06
N GLY A 277 -2.02 -13.93 -8.74
CA GLY A 277 -3.12 -13.76 -9.68
C GLY A 277 -2.80 -14.46 -11.00
N GLN A 278 -3.80 -15.08 -11.61
CA GLN A 278 -3.70 -15.67 -12.93
C GLN A 278 -4.93 -15.35 -13.77
N ALA A 279 -4.72 -14.78 -14.95
CA ALA A 279 -5.75 -14.69 -15.99
C ALA A 279 -5.31 -15.57 -17.16
N THR A 280 -6.03 -16.69 -17.37
CA THR A 280 -5.80 -17.55 -18.53
C THR A 280 -6.63 -17.03 -19.69
N VAL A 281 -5.94 -16.68 -20.81
CA VAL A 281 -6.53 -16.16 -22.05
C VAL A 281 -6.36 -17.19 -23.13
N THR A 282 -7.45 -17.75 -23.63
CA THR A 282 -7.44 -18.73 -24.73
C THR A 282 -8.07 -18.12 -25.97
N LEU A 283 -7.32 -18.11 -27.09
CA LEU A 283 -7.76 -17.59 -28.38
C LEU A 283 -7.76 -18.74 -29.41
N ARG A 284 -8.81 -18.81 -30.19
CA ARG A 284 -8.88 -19.74 -31.32
C ARG A 284 -8.97 -18.95 -32.63
N TYR A 285 -8.06 -19.25 -33.52
CA TYR A 285 -7.99 -18.69 -34.86
C TYR A 285 -8.32 -19.76 -35.92
N ASP A 286 -9.02 -19.32 -36.96
CA ASP A 286 -9.21 -20.07 -38.21
C ASP A 286 -8.70 -19.19 -39.37
N ARG A 287 -7.64 -19.61 -40.05
CA ARG A 287 -7.04 -18.91 -41.17
C ARG A 287 -6.74 -17.43 -40.95
N GLY A 288 -6.28 -17.08 -39.75
CA GLY A 288 -5.94 -15.72 -39.37
C GLY A 288 -7.12 -14.90 -38.83
N ARG A 289 -8.33 -15.48 -38.72
CA ARG A 289 -9.50 -14.82 -38.14
C ARG A 289 -9.72 -15.35 -36.72
N LEU A 290 -9.84 -14.47 -35.76
CA LEU A 290 -10.23 -14.83 -34.39
C LEU A 290 -11.67 -15.38 -34.39
N VAL A 291 -11.83 -16.61 -33.95
CA VAL A 291 -13.12 -17.32 -33.87
C VAL A 291 -13.73 -17.26 -32.49
N SER A 292 -12.88 -17.41 -31.46
CA SER A 292 -13.32 -17.31 -30.07
C SER A 292 -12.18 -16.83 -29.16
N LYS A 293 -12.57 -16.16 -28.10
CA LYS A 293 -11.70 -15.75 -26.98
C LYS A 293 -12.41 -16.12 -25.68
N SER A 294 -11.69 -16.77 -24.78
CA SER A 294 -12.16 -17.03 -23.42
C SER A 294 -11.16 -16.53 -22.39
N LEU A 295 -11.67 -16.08 -21.26
CA LEU A 295 -10.92 -15.54 -20.16
C LEU A 295 -11.26 -16.31 -18.89
N LYS A 296 -10.28 -16.66 -18.08
CA LYS A 296 -10.49 -17.32 -16.78
C LYS A 296 -9.60 -16.67 -15.74
N PRO A 297 -10.13 -15.78 -14.89
CA PRO A 297 -9.37 -15.23 -13.76
C PRO A 297 -9.42 -16.19 -12.57
N GLU A 298 -8.29 -16.28 -11.85
CA GLU A 298 -8.20 -17.07 -10.61
C GLU A 298 -7.12 -16.50 -9.68
N LEU A 299 -7.20 -16.87 -8.40
CA LEU A 299 -6.18 -16.61 -7.39
C LEU A 299 -5.62 -17.94 -6.91
N LEU A 300 -4.29 -18.01 -6.85
CA LEU A 300 -3.55 -19.14 -6.32
C LEU A 300 -3.03 -18.77 -4.93
N ASP A 301 -3.47 -19.47 -3.90
CA ASP A 301 -2.98 -19.30 -2.53
C ASP A 301 -1.50 -19.71 -2.47
N ILE A 302 -0.66 -18.82 -1.94
CA ILE A 302 0.77 -19.08 -1.80
C ILE A 302 1.05 -19.80 -0.48
N ASP A 303 1.53 -21.02 -0.60
CA ASP A 303 2.05 -21.78 0.53
C ASP A 303 3.46 -21.28 0.87
N ALA A 304 3.57 -20.62 2.01
CA ALA A 304 4.83 -20.04 2.48
C ALA A 304 5.97 -21.06 2.62
N ALA A 305 5.63 -22.34 2.82
CA ALA A 305 6.64 -23.41 2.94
C ALA A 305 7.27 -23.81 1.59
N LYS A 306 6.69 -23.38 0.46
CA LYS A 306 7.17 -23.70 -0.90
C LYS A 306 8.13 -22.63 -1.44
N THR A 307 9.14 -22.29 -0.68
CA THR A 307 10.16 -21.31 -1.09
C THR A 307 11.09 -21.88 -2.17
N ASP A 308 11.43 -21.07 -3.15
CA ASP A 308 12.48 -21.38 -4.12
C ASP A 308 13.86 -21.38 -3.45
N ALA A 309 14.42 -22.58 -3.27
CA ALA A 309 15.71 -22.76 -2.59
C ALA A 309 16.90 -22.12 -3.34
N LYS A 310 16.83 -22.02 -4.68
CA LYS A 310 17.88 -21.39 -5.49
C LYS A 310 17.84 -19.87 -5.32
N MET A 311 16.65 -19.29 -5.43
CA MET A 311 16.44 -17.87 -5.20
C MET A 311 16.84 -17.48 -3.78
N LYS A 312 16.46 -18.29 -2.77
CA LYS A 312 16.86 -18.08 -1.37
C LYS A 312 18.37 -18.11 -1.19
N ALA A 313 19.07 -19.04 -1.82
CA ALA A 313 20.53 -19.11 -1.77
C ALA A 313 21.21 -17.92 -2.46
N GLU A 314 20.70 -17.49 -3.64
CA GLU A 314 21.21 -16.34 -4.40
C GLU A 314 21.14 -15.05 -3.58
N PHE A 315 20.02 -14.80 -2.89
CA PHE A 315 19.76 -13.57 -2.14
C PHE A 315 20.06 -13.69 -0.63
N ALA A 316 20.67 -14.80 -0.17
CA ALA A 316 21.07 -14.96 1.23
C ALA A 316 22.03 -13.86 1.72
N PRO A 317 23.02 -13.39 0.94
CA PRO A 317 23.88 -12.28 1.37
C PRO A 317 23.10 -10.98 1.63
N ASP A 318 22.10 -10.70 0.82
CA ASP A 318 21.23 -9.52 0.98
C ASP A 318 20.37 -9.65 2.24
N PHE A 319 19.81 -10.83 2.49
CA PHE A 319 19.08 -11.12 3.71
C PHE A 319 19.93 -10.86 4.96
N GLU A 320 21.18 -11.34 4.98
CA GLU A 320 22.07 -11.14 6.14
C GLU A 320 22.48 -9.67 6.31
N LYS A 321 22.68 -8.90 5.23
CA LYS A 321 22.90 -7.45 5.31
C LYS A 321 21.72 -6.75 5.98
N VAL A 322 20.50 -7.02 5.50
CA VAL A 322 19.27 -6.42 6.04
C VAL A 322 19.05 -6.84 7.49
N LYS A 323 19.27 -8.12 7.80
CA LYS A 323 19.15 -8.64 9.17
C LYS A 323 20.11 -7.94 10.14
N ALA A 324 21.37 -7.79 9.76
CA ALA A 324 22.36 -7.08 10.58
C ALA A 324 21.94 -5.62 10.84
N PHE A 325 21.40 -4.94 9.84
CA PHE A 325 20.84 -3.60 9.99
C PHE A 325 19.60 -3.60 10.90
N THR A 326 18.68 -4.52 10.67
CA THR A 326 17.42 -4.68 11.42
C THR A 326 17.64 -4.89 12.91
N LEU A 327 18.69 -5.64 13.25
CA LEU A 327 19.08 -5.97 14.64
C LEU A 327 20.04 -4.94 15.26
N LYS A 328 20.34 -3.84 14.55
CA LYS A 328 21.22 -2.79 15.08
C LYS A 328 20.58 -2.13 16.31
N PRO A 329 21.26 -2.09 17.46
CA PRO A 329 20.79 -1.37 18.63
C PRO A 329 20.57 0.13 18.33
N VAL A 330 19.46 0.68 18.81
CA VAL A 330 19.09 2.09 18.58
C VAL A 330 18.82 2.85 19.88
N GLY A 331 18.57 2.15 20.99
CA GLY A 331 18.30 2.76 22.29
C GLY A 331 17.80 1.73 23.29
N ARG A 332 17.11 2.17 24.33
CA ARG A 332 16.58 1.31 25.38
C ARG A 332 15.20 1.78 25.85
N LEU A 333 14.38 0.82 26.35
CA LEU A 333 13.17 1.11 27.12
C LEU A 333 13.44 0.88 28.61
N SER A 334 12.96 1.80 29.45
CA SER A 334 13.04 1.67 30.91
C SER A 334 12.08 0.61 31.47
N GLU A 335 11.03 0.28 30.75
CA GLU A 335 10.00 -0.72 31.11
C GLU A 335 9.32 -1.31 29.87
N ASP A 336 8.54 -2.40 30.05
CA ASP A 336 7.77 -2.99 28.96
C ASP A 336 6.73 -2.02 28.40
N MET A 337 6.58 -1.98 27.07
CA MET A 337 5.57 -1.19 26.36
C MET A 337 4.64 -2.14 25.59
N PHE A 338 3.33 -1.98 25.81
CA PHE A 338 2.30 -2.75 25.11
C PHE A 338 1.42 -1.82 24.28
N THR A 339 1.35 -2.06 22.97
CA THR A 339 0.55 -1.20 22.07
C THR A 339 -0.95 -1.31 22.36
N LYS A 340 -1.43 -2.46 22.83
CA LYS A 340 -2.83 -2.70 23.21
C LYS A 340 -3.31 -1.79 24.35
N ASP A 341 -2.42 -1.28 25.20
CA ASP A 341 -2.79 -0.40 26.32
C ASP A 341 -3.42 0.91 25.82
N ALA A 342 -3.10 1.31 24.59
CA ALA A 342 -3.71 2.46 23.93
C ALA A 342 -5.24 2.36 23.78
N PHE A 343 -5.79 1.14 23.74
CA PHE A 343 -7.23 0.96 23.63
C PHE A 343 -7.96 1.16 24.97
N ALA A 344 -7.26 0.98 26.07
CA ALA A 344 -7.81 1.11 27.42
C ALA A 344 -7.77 2.56 27.98
N GLY A 345 -6.98 3.44 27.34
CA GLY A 345 -6.79 4.82 27.81
C GLY A 345 -5.46 5.41 27.37
N GLN A 346 -5.02 6.46 28.04
CA GLN A 346 -3.68 7.01 27.84
C GLN A 346 -2.60 5.94 28.11
N SER A 347 -1.58 5.88 27.28
CA SER A 347 -0.57 4.82 27.36
C SER A 347 0.81 5.33 26.98
N PHE A 348 1.85 4.68 27.54
CA PHE A 348 3.25 4.96 27.22
C PHE A 348 3.52 4.93 25.70
N TYR A 349 2.91 3.97 24.99
CA TYR A 349 3.00 3.84 23.54
C TYR A 349 2.49 5.09 22.80
N MET A 350 1.28 5.55 23.11
CA MET A 350 0.71 6.74 22.46
C MET A 350 1.39 8.02 22.92
N ASP A 351 1.78 8.11 24.19
CA ASP A 351 2.49 9.27 24.72
C ASP A 351 3.83 9.49 24.02
N LEU A 352 4.55 8.41 23.66
CA LEU A 352 5.78 8.51 22.86
C LEU A 352 5.50 9.12 21.48
N ILE A 353 4.49 8.60 20.77
CA ILE A 353 4.14 9.10 19.41
C ILE A 353 3.72 10.57 19.49
N HIS A 354 2.82 10.90 20.39
CA HIS A 354 2.35 12.28 20.59
C HIS A 354 3.48 13.23 20.99
N LYS A 355 4.39 12.77 21.89
CA LYS A 355 5.55 13.55 22.32
C LYS A 355 6.44 13.92 21.14
N VAL A 356 6.73 12.94 20.29
CA VAL A 356 7.54 13.15 19.08
C VAL A 356 6.83 14.12 18.13
N GLN A 357 5.55 13.90 17.82
CA GLN A 357 4.80 14.78 16.93
C GLN A 357 4.74 16.23 17.43
N LEU A 358 4.49 16.45 18.73
CA LEU A 358 4.45 17.78 19.33
C LEU A 358 5.81 18.45 19.36
N SER A 359 6.87 17.71 19.73
CA SER A 359 8.22 18.28 19.81
C SER A 359 8.80 18.67 18.45
N GLU A 360 8.53 17.87 17.42
CA GLU A 360 9.04 18.12 16.06
C GLU A 360 8.26 19.22 15.33
N SER A 361 6.94 19.32 15.55
CA SER A 361 6.10 20.28 14.83
C SER A 361 5.91 21.61 15.56
N GLY A 362 6.07 21.64 16.89
CA GLY A 362 5.68 22.79 17.71
C GLY A 362 4.17 23.08 17.66
N ALA A 363 3.35 22.09 17.31
CA ALA A 363 1.90 22.22 17.27
C ALA A 363 1.30 22.31 18.69
N ASP A 364 0.11 22.92 18.81
CA ASP A 364 -0.63 23.02 20.06
C ASP A 364 -1.22 21.67 20.50
N ILE A 365 -1.67 20.88 19.50
CA ILE A 365 -2.39 19.61 19.71
C ILE A 365 -1.84 18.59 18.71
N SER A 366 -1.82 17.32 19.10
CA SER A 366 -1.43 16.18 18.26
C SER A 366 -2.56 15.17 18.20
N PHE A 367 -2.92 14.69 17.00
CA PHE A 367 -3.79 13.55 16.78
C PHE A 367 -2.98 12.35 16.32
N SER A 368 -3.24 11.19 16.91
CA SER A 368 -2.65 9.93 16.48
C SER A 368 -3.49 8.73 16.93
N ALA A 369 -3.42 7.65 16.16
CA ALA A 369 -4.12 6.41 16.41
C ALA A 369 -3.15 5.27 16.77
N PRO A 370 -3.59 4.22 17.50
CA PRO A 370 -2.80 3.01 17.72
C PRO A 370 -2.72 2.19 16.43
N LEU A 371 -1.57 2.25 15.76
CA LEU A 371 -1.35 1.63 14.46
C LEU A 371 -1.03 0.13 14.58
N THR A 372 -0.43 -0.29 15.69
CA THR A 372 -0.13 -1.69 16.00
C THR A 372 -1.08 -2.19 17.09
N VAL A 373 -1.90 -3.20 16.78
CA VAL A 373 -2.99 -3.66 17.67
C VAL A 373 -2.47 -4.42 18.89
N ASN A 374 -1.57 -5.38 18.69
CA ASN A 374 -1.08 -6.25 19.77
C ASN A 374 0.44 -6.46 19.66
N GLY A 375 1.19 -5.36 19.74
CA GLY A 375 2.63 -5.36 19.80
C GLY A 375 3.15 -5.26 21.23
N LYS A 376 4.32 -5.84 21.48
CA LYS A 376 5.07 -5.70 22.71
C LYS A 376 6.51 -5.32 22.42
N LEU A 377 7.01 -4.31 23.11
CA LEU A 377 8.43 -4.01 23.21
C LEU A 377 8.87 -4.26 24.67
N SER A 378 9.86 -5.09 24.86
CA SER A 378 10.33 -5.44 26.19
C SER A 378 11.28 -4.37 26.75
N LYS A 379 11.25 -4.19 28.07
CA LYS A 379 12.27 -3.43 28.79
C LYS A 379 13.67 -3.89 28.36
N GLY A 380 14.56 -2.93 28.12
CA GLY A 380 15.94 -3.19 27.72
C GLY A 380 16.27 -2.63 26.35
N GLU A 381 17.15 -3.29 25.62
CA GLU A 381 17.63 -2.81 24.32
C GLU A 381 16.53 -2.79 23.27
N LEU A 382 16.47 -1.69 22.52
CA LEU A 382 15.67 -1.53 21.31
C LEU A 382 16.57 -1.70 20.09
N VAL A 383 16.09 -2.44 19.11
CA VAL A 383 16.73 -2.56 17.79
C VAL A 383 15.93 -1.80 16.72
N PHE A 384 16.52 -1.61 15.53
CA PHE A 384 15.85 -0.87 14.47
C PHE A 384 14.49 -1.46 14.10
N ASN A 385 14.33 -2.78 14.13
CA ASN A 385 13.05 -3.45 13.89
C ASN A 385 11.92 -2.98 14.80
N ASP A 386 12.23 -2.58 16.02
CA ASP A 386 11.22 -2.16 16.99
C ASP A 386 10.52 -0.87 16.55
N MET A 387 11.18 -0.08 15.69
CA MET A 387 10.58 1.11 15.08
C MET A 387 9.35 0.76 14.21
N PHE A 388 9.35 -0.40 13.55
CA PHE A 388 8.18 -0.89 12.79
C PHE A 388 7.06 -1.40 13.72
N THR A 389 7.39 -1.88 14.91
CA THR A 389 6.38 -2.20 15.92
C THR A 389 5.76 -0.93 16.51
N LEU A 390 6.57 0.12 16.73
CA LEU A 390 6.11 1.41 17.20
C LEU A 390 5.27 2.15 16.14
N TYR A 391 5.75 2.14 14.88
CA TYR A 391 5.12 2.89 13.80
C TYR A 391 5.27 2.18 12.46
N PRO A 392 4.32 1.30 12.08
CA PRO A 392 4.45 0.41 10.90
C PRO A 392 4.32 1.10 9.55
N TYR A 393 3.69 2.29 9.51
CA TYR A 393 3.42 3.02 8.26
C TYR A 393 4.44 4.13 8.00
N GLU A 394 4.61 4.49 6.73
CA GLU A 394 5.50 5.58 6.29
C GLU A 394 4.68 6.87 6.09
N ASN A 395 4.09 7.39 7.18
CA ASN A 395 3.34 8.64 7.15
C ASN A 395 4.24 9.83 7.48
N SER A 396 4.22 10.85 6.64
CA SER A 396 4.77 12.17 6.97
C SER A 396 3.94 12.84 8.06
N LEU A 397 4.57 13.71 8.86
CA LEU A 397 3.85 14.54 9.83
C LEU A 397 3.36 15.83 9.14
N CYS A 398 2.09 16.15 9.33
CA CYS A 398 1.44 17.35 8.81
C CYS A 398 0.89 18.21 9.95
N VAL A 399 0.81 19.52 9.75
CA VAL A 399 0.15 20.45 10.69
C VAL A 399 -0.95 21.20 9.95
N LEU A 400 -2.17 21.12 10.49
CA LEU A 400 -3.33 21.86 10.02
C LEU A 400 -3.78 22.90 11.04
N GLU A 401 -4.38 23.99 10.58
CA GLU A 401 -5.12 24.94 11.44
C GLU A 401 -6.57 24.48 11.58
N LEU A 402 -6.98 24.13 12.79
CA LEU A 402 -8.35 23.73 13.13
C LEU A 402 -8.93 24.59 14.25
N THR A 403 -10.21 24.90 14.17
CA THR A 403 -10.93 25.52 15.28
C THR A 403 -11.16 24.51 16.41
N GLY A 404 -11.33 24.99 17.64
CA GLY A 404 -11.66 24.11 18.76
C GLY A 404 -12.95 23.32 18.57
N ARG A 405 -13.91 23.84 17.81
CA ARG A 405 -15.14 23.15 17.44
C ARG A 405 -14.87 21.97 16.50
N GLU A 406 -14.05 22.18 15.48
CA GLU A 406 -13.61 21.14 14.54
C GLU A 406 -12.84 20.04 15.28
N ILE A 407 -11.92 20.42 16.18
CA ILE A 407 -11.15 19.49 17.02
C ILE A 407 -12.07 18.62 17.86
N LYS A 408 -13.03 19.25 18.57
CA LYS A 408 -13.98 18.51 19.40
C LYS A 408 -14.83 17.55 18.56
N ASN A 409 -15.37 18.02 17.45
CA ASN A 409 -16.21 17.20 16.57
C ASN A 409 -15.42 16.04 15.92
N TYR A 410 -14.17 16.28 15.54
CA TYR A 410 -13.24 15.25 15.08
C TYR A 410 -13.09 14.13 16.11
N LEU A 411 -12.81 14.49 17.38
CA LEU A 411 -12.68 13.52 18.45
C LEU A 411 -14.01 12.78 18.73
N GLU A 412 -15.15 13.47 18.68
CA GLU A 412 -16.46 12.82 18.84
C GLU A 412 -16.66 11.69 17.82
N LEU A 413 -16.30 11.90 16.55
CA LEU A 413 -16.39 10.87 15.51
C LEU A 413 -15.33 9.78 15.68
N SER A 414 -14.09 10.15 16.03
CA SER A 414 -13.01 9.18 16.27
C SER A 414 -13.43 8.19 17.37
N TYR A 415 -13.90 8.70 18.49
CA TYR A 415 -14.39 7.84 19.57
C TYR A 415 -15.69 7.08 19.22
N ASP A 416 -16.54 7.59 18.34
CA ASP A 416 -17.72 6.85 17.88
C ASP A 416 -17.37 5.63 17.02
N LYS A 417 -16.28 5.70 16.27
CA LYS A 417 -15.72 4.52 15.57
C LYS A 417 -15.14 3.49 16.53
N TRP A 418 -14.63 3.92 17.65
CA TRP A 418 -13.91 3.11 18.64
C TRP A 418 -14.83 2.50 19.69
N ILE A 419 -15.70 3.35 20.32
CA ILE A 419 -16.55 2.96 21.46
C ILE A 419 -18.02 3.18 21.16
N LYS A 420 -18.86 2.38 21.80
CA LYS A 420 -20.30 2.60 21.93
C LYS A 420 -20.66 3.14 23.30
N THR A 421 -21.88 3.62 23.44
CA THR A 421 -22.44 3.93 24.77
C THR A 421 -22.57 2.64 25.56
N VAL A 422 -22.01 2.59 26.78
CA VAL A 422 -22.07 1.40 27.62
C VAL A 422 -23.50 1.10 28.01
N GLY A 423 -24.00 -0.03 27.52
CA GLY A 423 -25.35 -0.54 27.81
C GLY A 423 -25.36 -1.63 28.88
N PRO A 424 -26.52 -2.30 29.06
CA PRO A 424 -26.69 -3.40 30.03
C PRO A 424 -25.77 -4.60 29.76
N ASP A 425 -25.30 -4.77 28.49
CA ASP A 425 -24.36 -5.80 28.06
C ASP A 425 -22.96 -5.59 28.60
N GLY A 426 -22.66 -4.39 29.12
CA GLY A 426 -21.39 -4.04 29.73
C GLY A 426 -20.20 -4.02 28.79
N HIS A 427 -20.42 -3.83 27.47
CA HIS A 427 -19.38 -3.62 26.47
C HIS A 427 -19.19 -2.13 26.20
N ILE A 428 -17.94 -1.72 26.00
CA ILE A 428 -17.56 -0.35 25.64
C ILE A 428 -17.08 -0.24 24.20
N PHE A 429 -16.34 -1.23 23.69
CA PHE A 429 -15.78 -1.15 22.35
C PHE A 429 -16.79 -1.58 21.28
N ASN A 430 -16.66 -1.00 20.08
CA ASN A 430 -17.33 -1.47 18.86
C ASN A 430 -16.59 -2.71 18.37
N ILE A 431 -16.96 -3.85 18.92
CA ILE A 431 -16.36 -5.16 18.61
C ILE A 431 -17.44 -6.18 18.24
N SER A 432 -17.10 -7.08 17.35
CA SER A 432 -17.95 -8.22 16.98
C SER A 432 -17.16 -9.52 16.94
N GLU A 433 -17.89 -10.61 17.12
CA GLU A 433 -17.35 -11.95 16.98
C GLU A 433 -17.33 -12.33 15.50
N ARG A 434 -16.14 -12.56 14.96
CA ARG A 434 -15.97 -13.02 13.57
C ARG A 434 -15.63 -14.49 13.58
N GLY A 435 -16.60 -15.32 13.18
CA GLY A 435 -16.39 -16.74 12.95
C GLY A 435 -15.59 -16.97 11.68
N SER A 436 -14.59 -17.85 11.74
CA SER A 436 -13.99 -18.43 10.55
C SER A 436 -14.60 -19.82 10.36
N GLU A 437 -15.53 -19.97 9.45
CA GLU A 437 -16.09 -21.29 9.05
C GLU A 437 -14.96 -22.24 8.59
N ARG A 438 -13.88 -21.68 8.04
CA ARG A 438 -12.74 -22.45 7.52
C ARG A 438 -11.87 -23.09 8.62
N TYR A 439 -11.85 -22.51 9.84
CA TYR A 439 -10.96 -22.95 10.92
C TYR A 439 -11.66 -23.29 12.23
N GLY A 440 -13.00 -23.19 12.29
CA GLY A 440 -13.79 -23.51 13.47
C GLY A 440 -13.48 -22.66 14.71
N THR A 441 -12.85 -21.49 14.53
CA THR A 441 -12.46 -20.59 15.61
C THR A 441 -13.25 -19.28 15.50
N SER A 442 -13.90 -18.92 16.60
CA SER A 442 -14.49 -17.60 16.77
C SER A 442 -13.44 -16.64 17.37
N ARG A 443 -13.30 -15.44 16.81
CA ARG A 443 -12.38 -14.42 17.29
C ARG A 443 -13.05 -13.05 17.33
N TRP A 444 -12.96 -12.39 18.47
CA TRP A 444 -13.39 -11.02 18.60
C TRP A 444 -12.43 -10.05 17.92
N SER A 445 -12.96 -9.03 17.27
CA SER A 445 -12.18 -7.97 16.62
C SER A 445 -12.95 -6.65 16.62
N PHE A 446 -12.24 -5.54 16.50
CA PHE A 446 -12.85 -4.24 16.28
C PHE A 446 -13.65 -4.21 14.97
N ASP A 447 -14.79 -3.53 14.97
CA ASP A 447 -15.65 -3.35 13.78
C ASP A 447 -15.03 -2.38 12.78
N SER A 448 -14.26 -1.41 13.28
CA SER A 448 -13.49 -0.45 12.47
C SER A 448 -11.98 -0.67 12.66
N PRO A 449 -11.15 -0.38 11.65
CA PRO A 449 -9.70 -0.44 11.80
C PRO A 449 -9.19 0.52 12.88
N SER A 450 -8.25 0.04 13.72
CA SER A 450 -7.68 0.82 14.83
C SER A 450 -6.96 2.10 14.41
N PHE A 451 -6.45 2.16 13.18
CA PHE A 451 -5.86 3.38 12.64
C PHE A 451 -6.86 4.54 12.45
N ASN A 452 -8.15 4.33 12.74
CA ASN A 452 -9.17 5.37 12.79
C ASN A 452 -9.58 5.76 14.22
N PHE A 453 -8.85 5.30 15.24
CA PHE A 453 -9.13 5.57 16.66
C PHE A 453 -8.17 6.64 17.21
N ASP A 454 -8.20 7.82 16.62
CA ASP A 454 -7.32 8.90 17.04
C ASP A 454 -7.67 9.39 18.45
N SER A 455 -6.65 9.48 19.29
CA SER A 455 -6.65 10.25 20.54
C SER A 455 -5.96 11.59 20.32
N ALA A 456 -6.09 12.50 21.29
CA ALA A 456 -5.43 13.80 21.27
C ALA A 456 -4.41 13.92 22.39
N ALA A 457 -3.35 14.69 22.13
CA ALA A 457 -2.42 15.18 23.12
C ALA A 457 -2.18 16.69 22.93
N GLY A 458 -1.52 17.35 23.87
CA GLY A 458 -1.40 18.82 23.92
C GLY A 458 -2.59 19.48 24.63
N VAL A 459 -3.63 18.73 24.96
CA VAL A 459 -4.85 19.21 25.61
C VAL A 459 -5.41 18.13 26.54
N ASP A 460 -5.97 18.54 27.68
CA ASP A 460 -6.69 17.64 28.57
C ASP A 460 -8.13 17.46 28.10
N TYR A 461 -8.70 16.25 28.24
CA TYR A 461 -10.12 16.00 27.97
C TYR A 461 -10.62 14.72 28.63
N THR A 462 -11.93 14.56 28.68
CA THR A 462 -12.57 13.32 29.12
C THR A 462 -13.57 12.82 28.09
N VAL A 463 -13.75 11.50 28.07
CA VAL A 463 -14.67 10.79 27.18
C VAL A 463 -15.76 10.12 28.01
N ASP A 464 -16.96 10.68 28.02
CA ASP A 464 -18.11 10.16 28.80
C ASP A 464 -18.73 8.97 28.03
N VAL A 465 -18.49 7.76 28.52
CA VAL A 465 -18.97 6.51 27.94
C VAL A 465 -20.47 6.26 28.12
N THR A 466 -21.15 7.10 28.89
CA THR A 466 -22.61 7.04 29.07
C THR A 466 -23.37 7.94 28.10
N ARG A 467 -22.66 8.73 27.27
CA ARG A 467 -23.24 9.71 26.35
C ARG A 467 -23.11 9.23 24.89
N PRO A 468 -24.06 9.61 24.04
CA PRO A 468 -23.95 9.39 22.61
C PRO A 468 -22.93 10.34 21.97
N MET A 469 -22.50 10.03 20.73
CA MET A 469 -21.69 10.91 19.87
C MET A 469 -22.22 12.36 19.89
N GLY A 470 -21.31 13.33 19.87
CA GLY A 470 -21.58 14.77 19.96
C GLY A 470 -21.67 15.30 21.39
N ARG A 471 -21.74 14.42 22.41
CA ARG A 471 -21.84 14.76 23.82
C ARG A 471 -20.86 14.00 24.71
N ARG A 472 -19.93 13.21 24.11
CA ARG A 472 -18.96 12.39 24.84
C ARG A 472 -17.75 13.19 25.29
N ILE A 473 -17.28 14.11 24.43
CA ILE A 473 -16.01 14.81 24.65
C ILE A 473 -16.21 16.09 25.44
N LYS A 474 -15.54 16.16 26.59
CA LYS A 474 -15.43 17.38 27.38
C LYS A 474 -13.97 17.83 27.38
N MET A 475 -13.69 18.93 26.67
CA MET A 475 -12.37 19.54 26.59
C MET A 475 -11.99 20.25 27.89
N GLY A 476 -10.71 20.09 28.26
CA GLY A 476 -10.07 20.77 29.40
C GLY A 476 -9.20 21.93 28.94
N ASN A 477 -8.04 22.13 29.57
CA ASN A 477 -7.06 23.13 29.18
C ASN A 477 -5.98 22.52 28.27
N LEU A 478 -5.26 23.37 27.53
CA LEU A 478 -4.02 22.95 26.89
C LEU A 478 -2.93 22.73 27.96
N VAL A 479 -1.92 21.92 27.63
CA VAL A 479 -0.81 21.60 28.54
C VAL A 479 0.02 22.80 28.93
N ASP A 480 0.03 23.89 28.15
CA ASP A 480 0.69 25.14 28.44
C ASP A 480 -0.14 26.07 29.37
N GLY A 481 -1.30 25.62 29.82
CA GLY A 481 -2.20 26.33 30.74
C GLY A 481 -3.23 27.22 30.04
N ARG A 482 -3.20 27.41 28.72
CA ARG A 482 -4.24 28.14 27.99
C ARG A 482 -5.57 27.39 28.07
N LYS A 483 -6.67 28.15 28.24
CA LYS A 483 -8.00 27.57 28.18
C LYS A 483 -8.36 27.18 26.75
N PHE A 484 -8.87 25.96 26.58
CA PHE A 484 -9.43 25.56 25.30
C PHE A 484 -10.73 26.31 25.01
N ALA A 485 -10.85 26.88 23.82
CA ALA A 485 -12.03 27.61 23.38
C ALA A 485 -12.49 27.09 22.01
N LEU A 486 -13.81 26.87 21.88
CA LEU A 486 -14.38 26.28 20.65
C LEU A 486 -14.17 27.13 19.40
N ASP A 487 -14.09 28.44 19.57
CA ASP A 487 -13.98 29.39 18.45
C ASP A 487 -12.54 29.89 18.23
N ALA A 488 -11.58 29.40 19.02
CA ALA A 488 -10.16 29.65 18.80
C ALA A 488 -9.57 28.67 17.80
N THR A 489 -8.53 29.09 17.08
CA THR A 489 -7.78 28.26 16.12
C THR A 489 -6.52 27.69 16.77
N TYR A 490 -6.22 26.45 16.49
CA TYR A 490 -5.07 25.70 17.00
C TYR A 490 -4.29 25.05 15.87
N LYS A 491 -2.97 24.92 16.03
CA LYS A 491 -2.12 24.11 15.19
C LYS A 491 -2.22 22.66 15.62
N VAL A 492 -2.65 21.79 14.72
CA VAL A 492 -2.89 20.38 15.02
C VAL A 492 -1.99 19.50 14.16
N ALA A 493 -1.09 18.76 14.82
CA ALA A 493 -0.22 17.79 14.20
C ALA A 493 -0.96 16.47 13.98
N MET A 494 -0.82 15.87 12.80
CA MET A 494 -1.43 14.60 12.43
C MET A 494 -0.67 13.94 11.28
N THR A 495 -1.01 12.68 10.97
CA THR A 495 -0.40 11.97 9.83
C THR A 495 -0.80 12.59 8.49
N SER A 496 0.04 12.44 7.45
CA SER A 496 -0.30 12.81 6.06
C SER A 496 -1.58 12.13 5.57
N TYR A 497 -1.77 10.85 5.89
CA TYR A 497 -3.00 10.12 5.62
C TYR A 497 -4.24 10.84 6.19
N ARG A 498 -4.15 11.30 7.45
CA ARG A 498 -5.25 12.01 8.10
C ARG A 498 -5.47 13.40 7.51
N ALA A 499 -4.40 14.13 7.28
CA ALA A 499 -4.43 15.47 6.68
C ALA A 499 -5.04 15.48 5.27
N ALA A 500 -4.91 14.38 4.54
CA ALA A 500 -5.53 14.17 3.22
C ALA A 500 -7.01 13.74 3.28
N GLY A 501 -7.60 13.60 4.49
CA GLY A 501 -8.99 13.18 4.67
C GLY A 501 -9.19 11.70 4.95
N GLY A 502 -8.13 10.91 5.03
CA GLY A 502 -8.20 9.47 5.30
C GLY A 502 -9.02 9.14 6.55
N GLY A 503 -9.85 8.09 6.46
CA GLY A 503 -10.77 7.68 7.53
C GLY A 503 -11.95 8.63 7.80
N ASN A 504 -12.11 9.70 7.00
CA ASN A 504 -13.21 10.66 7.02
C ASN A 504 -13.40 11.42 8.35
N LEU A 505 -12.40 11.45 9.24
CA LEU A 505 -12.54 12.15 10.52
C LEU A 505 -12.56 13.68 10.34
N LEU A 506 -11.85 14.21 9.36
CA LEU A 506 -11.87 15.64 9.04
C LEU A 506 -13.13 16.03 8.26
N SER A 507 -13.61 15.21 7.31
CA SER A 507 -14.82 15.50 6.56
C SER A 507 -16.08 15.31 7.38
N ASP A 508 -16.32 14.11 7.89
CA ASP A 508 -17.58 13.75 8.54
C ASP A 508 -17.62 14.21 10.01
N GLY A 509 -16.43 14.28 10.65
CA GLY A 509 -16.28 14.76 12.03
C GLY A 509 -16.15 16.27 12.10
N ALA A 510 -15.08 16.85 11.55
CA ALA A 510 -14.84 18.28 11.61
C ALA A 510 -15.67 19.10 10.61
N GLY A 511 -16.25 18.47 9.57
CA GLY A 511 -17.07 19.14 8.56
C GLY A 511 -16.27 19.84 7.47
N LEU A 512 -15.00 19.45 7.24
CA LEU A 512 -14.10 20.10 6.30
C LEU A 512 -14.14 19.41 4.92
N GLY A 513 -14.47 20.16 3.89
CA GLY A 513 -14.39 19.71 2.51
C GLY A 513 -12.94 19.50 2.04
N ARG A 514 -12.75 18.73 0.97
CA ARG A 514 -11.42 18.38 0.45
C ARG A 514 -10.57 19.61 0.09
N GLU A 515 -11.18 20.63 -0.51
CA GLU A 515 -10.49 21.88 -0.85
C GLU A 515 -10.07 22.66 0.39
N GLU A 516 -10.87 22.61 1.46
CA GLU A 516 -10.53 23.24 2.73
C GLU A 516 -9.35 22.57 3.41
N LEU A 517 -9.20 21.24 3.33
CA LEU A 517 -8.06 20.51 3.89
C LEU A 517 -6.73 21.05 3.33
N THR A 518 -6.67 21.26 2.03
CA THR A 518 -5.48 21.82 1.37
C THR A 518 -5.17 23.23 1.88
N SER A 519 -6.18 24.08 2.06
CA SER A 519 -5.99 25.46 2.52
C SER A 519 -5.64 25.56 4.01
N ARG A 520 -6.00 24.57 4.82
CA ARG A 520 -5.72 24.49 6.26
C ARG A 520 -4.34 23.91 6.58
N LEU A 521 -3.70 23.26 5.62
CA LEU A 521 -2.38 22.66 5.78
C LEU A 521 -1.31 23.76 5.80
N ILE A 522 -0.61 23.92 6.93
CA ILE A 522 0.38 24.99 7.15
C ILE A 522 1.82 24.49 7.20
N ALA A 523 2.06 23.21 7.48
CA ALA A 523 3.39 22.64 7.49
C ALA A 523 3.39 21.13 7.22
N ARG A 524 4.49 20.64 6.62
CA ARG A 524 4.82 19.22 6.45
C ARG A 524 6.21 18.95 7.01
N TYR A 525 6.40 17.76 7.54
CA TYR A 525 7.63 17.28 8.14
C TYR A 525 7.94 15.87 7.60
N PRO A 526 9.16 15.36 7.79
CA PRO A 526 9.53 14.00 7.40
C PRO A 526 8.63 12.91 8.03
N GLU A 527 8.96 11.66 7.77
CA GLU A 527 8.23 10.50 8.30
C GLU A 527 8.28 10.43 9.83
N ILE A 528 7.12 10.08 10.42
CA ILE A 528 6.97 9.98 11.88
C ILE A 528 7.85 8.85 12.44
N ARG A 529 7.99 7.71 11.74
CA ARG A 529 8.89 6.62 12.18
C ARG A 529 10.34 7.07 12.26
N ASP A 530 10.81 7.84 11.30
CA ASP A 530 12.16 8.44 11.31
C ASP A 530 12.35 9.41 12.47
N MET A 531 11.33 10.19 12.80
CA MET A 531 11.34 11.09 13.96
C MET A 531 11.40 10.30 15.26
N ILE A 532 10.61 9.23 15.40
CA ILE A 532 10.65 8.32 16.56
C ILE A 532 12.05 7.70 16.68
N TYR A 533 12.62 7.21 15.58
CA TYR A 533 13.98 6.66 15.56
C TYR A 533 15.01 7.68 16.05
N LYS A 534 14.99 8.90 15.52
CA LYS A 534 15.89 9.99 15.94
C LYS A 534 15.69 10.35 17.41
N PHE A 535 14.45 10.39 17.87
CA PHE A 535 14.12 10.65 19.27
C PHE A 535 14.70 9.55 20.20
N VAL A 536 14.54 8.28 19.85
CA VAL A 536 15.09 7.15 20.60
C VAL A 536 16.62 7.22 20.65
N VAL A 537 17.28 7.45 19.52
CA VAL A 537 18.74 7.56 19.44
C VAL A 537 19.27 8.76 20.27
N ALA A 538 18.56 9.89 20.24
CA ALA A 538 18.98 11.10 20.93
C ALA A 538 18.89 11.02 22.47
N HIS A 539 17.97 10.19 22.99
CA HIS A 539 17.73 10.10 24.44
C HIS A 539 18.33 8.83 25.07
N GLU A 540 18.85 7.91 24.26
CA GLU A 540 19.44 6.62 24.67
C GLU A 540 18.47 5.71 25.45
N GLU A 541 17.71 6.24 26.42
CA GLU A 541 16.67 5.53 27.17
C GLU A 541 15.33 6.27 27.12
N VAL A 542 14.29 5.58 26.63
CA VAL A 542 12.92 6.07 26.59
C VAL A 542 12.14 5.53 27.78
N SER A 543 11.49 6.43 28.52
CA SER A 543 10.72 6.13 29.72
C SER A 543 9.39 6.88 29.74
N PRO A 544 8.38 6.43 30.53
CA PRO A 544 7.16 7.21 30.73
C PRO A 544 7.43 8.63 31.27
N ALA A 545 8.47 8.80 32.09
CA ALA A 545 8.87 10.12 32.60
C ALA A 545 9.35 11.06 31.46
N LEU A 546 10.01 10.53 30.43
CA LEU A 546 10.45 11.29 29.27
C LEU A 546 9.29 11.68 28.36
N THR A 547 8.29 10.82 28.21
CA THR A 547 7.18 11.00 27.28
C THR A 547 5.95 11.64 27.93
N CYS A 548 5.90 11.78 29.25
CA CYS A 548 4.81 12.44 29.95
C CYS A 548 4.71 13.95 29.65
N GLY A 549 3.64 14.58 30.15
CA GLY A 549 3.40 16.03 29.97
C GLY A 549 2.82 16.40 28.62
N VAL A 550 2.26 15.42 27.90
CA VAL A 550 1.56 15.62 26.62
C VAL A 550 0.06 15.86 26.78
N GLY A 551 -0.43 16.09 28.01
CA GLY A 551 -1.85 16.20 28.36
C GLY A 551 -2.37 14.90 28.96
N HIS A 552 -3.61 14.96 29.45
CA HIS A 552 -4.26 13.80 30.04
C HIS A 552 -5.67 13.61 29.49
N TRP A 553 -6.02 12.36 29.18
CA TRP A 553 -7.39 12.00 28.86
C TRP A 553 -7.82 10.69 29.52
N SER A 554 -9.12 10.52 29.75
CA SER A 554 -9.64 9.31 30.37
C SER A 554 -11.11 9.06 29.99
N PHE A 555 -11.52 7.80 30.05
CA PHE A 555 -12.92 7.40 29.98
C PHE A 555 -13.62 7.66 31.31
N VAL A 556 -14.78 8.30 31.26
CA VAL A 556 -15.58 8.62 32.47
C VAL A 556 -17.06 8.21 32.30
N PRO A 557 -17.81 7.90 33.39
CA PRO A 557 -17.32 7.66 34.74
C PRO A 557 -16.45 6.41 34.84
N GLU A 558 -15.39 6.46 35.62
CA GLU A 558 -14.47 5.32 35.78
C GLU A 558 -15.19 4.05 36.26
N SER A 559 -16.15 4.18 37.15
CA SER A 559 -16.97 3.08 37.69
C SER A 559 -17.76 2.32 36.62
N VAL A 560 -18.04 2.95 35.47
CA VAL A 560 -18.69 2.32 34.30
C VAL A 560 -17.67 1.85 33.28
N ALA A 561 -16.69 2.68 32.99
CA ALA A 561 -15.71 2.43 31.96
C ALA A 561 -14.75 1.27 32.31
N ALA A 562 -14.16 1.28 33.51
CA ALA A 562 -13.12 0.32 33.88
C ALA A 562 -13.57 -1.16 33.80
N PRO A 563 -14.74 -1.57 34.33
CA PRO A 563 -15.19 -2.96 34.19
C PRO A 563 -15.51 -3.34 32.73
N ALA A 564 -16.05 -2.41 31.94
CA ALA A 564 -16.38 -2.64 30.53
C ALA A 564 -15.10 -2.80 29.67
N ILE A 565 -14.11 -1.93 29.89
CA ILE A 565 -12.78 -2.04 29.25
C ILE A 565 -12.14 -3.39 29.59
N LYS A 566 -12.09 -3.76 30.87
CA LYS A 566 -11.51 -5.04 31.30
C LYS A 566 -12.17 -6.24 30.62
N LYS A 567 -13.50 -6.19 30.47
CA LYS A 567 -14.26 -7.24 29.77
C LYS A 567 -13.87 -7.34 28.29
N ASP A 568 -13.87 -6.22 27.59
CA ASP A 568 -13.63 -6.19 26.14
C ASP A 568 -12.15 -6.49 25.79
N MET A 569 -11.22 -5.98 26.61
CA MET A 569 -9.79 -6.31 26.47
C MET A 569 -9.52 -7.81 26.61
N ALA A 570 -10.23 -8.50 27.51
CA ALA A 570 -10.11 -9.96 27.68
C ALA A 570 -10.68 -10.77 26.49
N LEU A 571 -11.58 -10.17 25.69
CA LEU A 571 -12.09 -10.80 24.46
C LEU A 571 -11.15 -10.58 23.27
N LEU A 572 -10.49 -9.41 23.22
CA LEU A 572 -9.65 -8.99 22.11
C LEU A 572 -8.22 -9.55 22.19
N PHE A 573 -7.67 -9.71 23.39
CA PHE A 573 -6.26 -10.00 23.70
C PHE A 573 -6.08 -11.14 24.68
#